data_6aa5383c44557d4d24ecd953e75ed754
#
_entry.id   6aa5383c44557d4d24ecd953e75ed754
#
_cell.length_a   1.000
_cell.length_b   1.000
_cell.length_c   1.000
_cell.angle_alpha   90.00
_cell.angle_beta   90.00
_cell.angle_gamma   90.00
#
_symmetry.space_group_name_H-M   'P 1'
#
loop_
_entity.id
_entity.type
_entity.pdbx_description
1 polymer ?
#
loop_
_entity_poly.entity_id
_entity_poly.type
_entity_poly.pdbx_seq_one_letter_code
_entity_poly.pdbx_strand_id
1 'polypeptide(L)'
;MHYLSAEFDMIKRICLCNSMKKGVWEKVEQNMVRHVPTGSLYLRAKVGGKPIRKALGVDSVRPAKIVRDRMLAELRAAAGTFSTENVTVADALALTRQWYESRPLSEQKKSSLMYRRQILDVLAKTLPQTSPRQWTHETIETWWQSPIVKRYSATRRNGMLDTVRKIFDLLIDRGVRANDPSARIKRVRVIVKAPSVPGRGDLERVLADIAAQNSDYATESSHMVAFLAYSGCRIGEARHVKWEDITNETITITGGTSGTKNREIRHVPIIEPMRELLERMRYDGAAGNVFTMHSPRFAIANACKRCGVAPFTPHTLRHLFVTVCLESGVDIPTVSRWAGHKDGGALIMKVYGHLRDEHSQAQAKRVRF
;
A
#
# COMPACT_ATOMS: atom_id res chain seq x y z
N MET A 1 6.73 -22.39 -54.45
CA MET A 1 5.82 -21.52 -53.68
C MET A 1 5.00 -22.28 -52.64
N HIS A 2 5.53 -23.29 -51.93
CA HIS A 2 4.78 -24.07 -50.94
C HIS A 2 5.43 -24.17 -49.54
N TYR A 3 6.54 -23.45 -49.30
CA TYR A 3 7.26 -23.49 -48.02
C TYR A 3 6.97 -22.32 -47.10
N LEU A 4 6.32 -21.24 -47.56
CA LEU A 4 6.02 -20.04 -46.73
C LEU A 4 4.67 -20.07 -46.01
N SER A 5 3.76 -21.06 -46.30
CA SER A 5 2.45 -21.13 -45.65
C SER A 5 2.46 -21.89 -44.34
N ALA A 6 3.39 -22.82 -44.13
CA ALA A 6 3.46 -23.65 -42.93
C ALA A 6 4.05 -22.90 -41.70
N GLU A 7 5.01 -22.00 -41.93
CA GLU A 7 5.57 -21.17 -40.86
C GLU A 7 4.60 -20.08 -40.38
N PHE A 8 3.78 -19.53 -41.29
CA PHE A 8 2.75 -18.53 -40.93
C PHE A 8 1.60 -19.12 -40.11
N ASP A 9 1.26 -20.39 -40.34
CA ASP A 9 0.24 -21.09 -39.56
C ASP A 9 0.76 -21.54 -38.19
N MET A 10 2.04 -21.83 -38.06
CA MET A 10 2.71 -22.15 -36.80
C MET A 10 2.84 -20.90 -35.90
N ILE A 11 3.15 -19.74 -36.49
CA ILE A 11 3.19 -18.45 -35.78
C ILE A 11 1.80 -18.01 -35.33
N LYS A 12 0.76 -18.22 -36.14
CA LYS A 12 -0.65 -17.95 -35.73
C LYS A 12 -1.12 -18.88 -34.61
N ARG A 13 -0.72 -20.14 -34.60
CA ARG A 13 -1.05 -21.07 -33.50
C ARG A 13 -0.31 -20.74 -32.19
N ILE A 14 0.91 -20.19 -32.27
CA ILE A 14 1.67 -19.72 -31.08
C ILE A 14 1.09 -18.40 -30.54
N CYS A 15 0.65 -17.48 -31.43
CA CYS A 15 -0.04 -16.24 -31.01
C CYS A 15 -1.44 -16.47 -30.44
N LEU A 16 -2.17 -17.48 -30.89
CA LEU A 16 -3.50 -17.81 -30.37
C LEU A 16 -3.50 -18.43 -28.96
N CYS A 17 -2.34 -18.90 -28.47
CA CYS A 17 -2.21 -19.41 -27.10
C CYS A 17 -1.98 -18.31 -26.05
N ASN A 18 -1.71 -17.07 -26.44
CA ASN A 18 -1.37 -15.96 -25.54
C ASN A 18 -2.41 -14.83 -25.47
N SER A 19 -3.44 -14.82 -26.29
CA SER A 19 -4.53 -13.87 -26.10
C SER A 19 -5.49 -14.43 -25.04
N MET A 20 -5.36 -13.96 -23.81
CA MET A 20 -6.46 -14.01 -22.86
C MET A 20 -7.63 -13.28 -23.53
N LYS A 21 -8.69 -13.97 -23.94
CA LYS A 21 -9.98 -13.34 -24.19
C LYS A 21 -10.29 -12.60 -22.88
N LYS A 22 -10.17 -11.28 -22.88
CA LYS A 22 -10.51 -10.43 -21.74
C LYS A 22 -11.93 -10.81 -21.34
N GLY A 23 -12.12 -11.37 -20.13
CA GLY A 23 -13.41 -11.70 -19.56
C GLY A 23 -13.69 -13.17 -19.21
N VAL A 24 -12.89 -14.15 -19.69
CA VAL A 24 -13.16 -15.59 -19.42
C VAL A 24 -12.32 -16.14 -18.25
N TRP A 25 -11.16 -15.58 -17.99
CA TRP A 25 -10.22 -16.05 -16.97
C TRP A 25 -9.73 -14.91 -16.10
N GLU A 26 -9.92 -15.03 -14.80
CA GLU A 26 -9.40 -14.12 -13.77
C GLU A 26 -8.20 -14.74 -13.08
N LYS A 27 -7.12 -13.98 -12.91
CA LYS A 27 -5.97 -14.42 -12.12
C LYS A 27 -6.32 -14.28 -10.63
N VAL A 28 -6.37 -15.40 -9.92
CA VAL A 28 -6.65 -15.44 -8.47
C VAL A 28 -5.35 -15.35 -7.68
N GLU A 29 -4.37 -16.19 -8.03
CA GLU A 29 -3.03 -16.22 -7.45
C GLU A 29 -2.01 -16.76 -8.47
N GLN A 30 -0.77 -16.92 -8.02
CA GLN A 30 0.25 -17.56 -8.83
C GLN A 30 -0.16 -19.01 -9.14
N ASN A 31 -0.03 -19.39 -10.40
CA ASN A 31 -0.44 -20.71 -10.91
C ASN A 31 -1.91 -21.08 -10.67
N MET A 32 -2.77 -20.12 -10.34
CA MET A 32 -4.20 -20.32 -10.12
C MET A 32 -5.04 -19.27 -10.81
N VAL A 33 -5.98 -19.71 -11.63
CA VAL A 33 -6.93 -18.86 -12.34
C VAL A 33 -8.35 -19.34 -12.09
N ARG A 34 -9.29 -18.40 -12.12
CA ARG A 34 -10.73 -18.69 -12.06
C ARG A 34 -11.32 -18.60 -13.45
N HIS A 35 -12.15 -19.56 -13.80
CA HIS A 35 -13.00 -19.48 -14.97
C HIS A 35 -14.24 -18.67 -14.62
N VAL A 36 -14.34 -17.44 -15.10
CA VAL A 36 -15.37 -16.47 -14.69
C VAL A 36 -16.79 -17.00 -14.89
N PRO A 37 -17.13 -17.64 -16.04
CA PRO A 37 -18.49 -18.14 -16.26
C PRO A 37 -18.94 -19.25 -15.30
N THR A 38 -18.03 -20.10 -14.81
CA THR A 38 -18.37 -21.24 -13.92
C THR A 38 -17.93 -21.05 -12.48
N GLY A 39 -17.14 -20.01 -12.17
CA GLY A 39 -16.55 -19.81 -10.85
C GLY A 39 -15.44 -20.80 -10.46
N SER A 40 -15.22 -21.85 -11.25
CA SER A 40 -14.31 -22.95 -10.95
C SER A 40 -12.84 -22.51 -10.98
N LEU A 41 -12.04 -23.07 -10.09
CA LEU A 41 -10.62 -22.78 -9.94
C LEU A 41 -9.76 -23.80 -10.71
N TYR A 42 -8.71 -23.30 -11.37
CA TYR A 42 -7.80 -24.09 -12.21
C TYR A 42 -6.34 -23.82 -11.86
N LEU A 43 -5.53 -24.87 -11.85
CA LEU A 43 -4.08 -24.78 -11.97
C LEU A 43 -3.74 -24.31 -13.38
N ARG A 44 -2.89 -23.28 -13.50
CA ARG A 44 -2.26 -22.81 -14.75
C ARG A 44 -0.77 -22.63 -14.54
N ALA A 45 0.03 -23.52 -15.10
CA ALA A 45 1.48 -23.50 -14.93
C ALA A 45 2.19 -23.95 -16.23
N LYS A 46 3.50 -23.68 -16.33
CA LYS A 46 4.38 -24.34 -17.29
C LYS A 46 5.16 -25.44 -16.55
N VAL A 47 5.14 -26.65 -17.06
CA VAL A 47 5.91 -27.78 -16.53
C VAL A 47 6.64 -28.44 -17.68
N GLY A 48 7.97 -28.58 -17.58
CA GLY A 48 8.79 -29.09 -18.68
C GLY A 48 8.66 -28.26 -19.98
N GLY A 49 8.52 -26.92 -19.85
CA GLY A 49 8.33 -26.02 -20.98
C GLY A 49 6.90 -25.99 -21.58
N LYS A 50 6.03 -26.93 -21.21
CA LYS A 50 4.65 -27.03 -21.75
C LYS A 50 3.65 -26.36 -20.84
N PRO A 51 2.71 -25.53 -21.37
CA PRO A 51 1.64 -24.94 -20.58
C PRO A 51 0.64 -26.01 -20.17
N ILE A 52 0.32 -26.06 -18.88
CA ILE A 52 -0.67 -26.98 -18.30
C ILE A 52 -1.79 -26.19 -17.69
N ARG A 53 -3.04 -26.67 -17.89
CA ARG A 53 -4.24 -26.19 -17.22
C ARG A 53 -5.03 -27.40 -16.74
N LYS A 54 -5.29 -27.49 -15.41
CA LYS A 54 -6.09 -28.55 -14.80
C LYS A 54 -7.06 -27.98 -13.79
N ALA A 55 -8.29 -28.49 -13.74
CA ALA A 55 -9.27 -28.12 -12.72
C ALA A 55 -8.78 -28.57 -11.34
N LEU A 56 -9.01 -27.71 -10.34
CA LEU A 56 -8.63 -28.03 -8.95
C LEU A 56 -9.71 -28.80 -8.20
N GLY A 57 -10.93 -28.87 -8.74
CA GLY A 57 -12.03 -29.65 -8.17
C GLY A 57 -12.55 -29.10 -6.82
N VAL A 58 -12.26 -27.84 -6.52
CA VAL A 58 -12.71 -27.13 -5.31
C VAL A 58 -13.04 -25.68 -5.66
N ASP A 59 -14.09 -25.14 -5.04
CA ASP A 59 -14.63 -23.82 -5.38
C ASP A 59 -14.11 -22.70 -4.47
N SER A 60 -13.49 -23.04 -3.35
CA SER A 60 -12.93 -22.04 -2.44
C SER A 60 -11.40 -21.95 -2.56
N VAL A 61 -10.89 -20.72 -2.47
CA VAL A 61 -9.46 -20.41 -2.71
C VAL A 61 -8.53 -21.12 -1.73
N ARG A 62 -8.92 -21.27 -0.45
CA ARG A 62 -8.07 -21.88 0.57
C ARG A 62 -7.78 -23.37 0.32
N PRO A 63 -8.76 -24.26 0.12
CA PRO A 63 -8.50 -25.65 -0.27
C PRO A 63 -7.85 -25.74 -1.65
N ALA A 64 -8.21 -24.85 -2.60
CA ALA A 64 -7.63 -24.84 -3.94
C ALA A 64 -6.10 -24.67 -3.93
N LYS A 65 -5.55 -23.87 -3.01
CA LYS A 65 -4.09 -23.73 -2.85
C LYS A 65 -3.41 -25.07 -2.51
N ILE A 66 -3.98 -25.82 -1.60
CA ILE A 66 -3.42 -27.11 -1.18
C ILE A 66 -3.44 -28.11 -2.35
N VAL A 67 -4.56 -28.16 -3.07
CA VAL A 67 -4.72 -29.04 -4.25
C VAL A 67 -3.78 -28.61 -5.36
N ARG A 68 -3.70 -27.31 -5.65
CA ARG A 68 -2.77 -26.73 -6.63
C ARG A 68 -1.32 -27.14 -6.35
N ASP A 69 -0.87 -26.95 -5.12
CA ASP A 69 0.53 -27.18 -4.73
C ASP A 69 0.89 -28.65 -4.81
N ARG A 70 -0.02 -29.54 -4.37
CA ARG A 70 0.15 -30.99 -4.51
C ARG A 70 0.20 -31.40 -5.99
N MET A 71 -0.77 -30.97 -6.79
CA MET A 71 -0.87 -31.31 -8.20
C MET A 71 0.34 -30.78 -9.01
N LEU A 72 0.81 -29.58 -8.69
CA LEU A 72 1.98 -29.01 -9.31
C LEU A 72 3.26 -29.77 -8.93
N ALA A 73 3.38 -30.21 -7.69
CA ALA A 73 4.47 -31.05 -7.23
C ALA A 73 4.52 -32.39 -7.99
N GLU A 74 3.38 -33.07 -8.09
CA GLU A 74 3.23 -34.34 -8.82
C GLU A 74 3.61 -34.16 -10.31
N LEU A 75 3.12 -33.12 -10.94
CA LEU A 75 3.41 -32.84 -12.35
C LEU A 75 4.90 -32.53 -12.60
N ARG A 76 5.55 -31.81 -11.70
CA ARG A 76 6.98 -31.52 -11.79
C ARG A 76 7.84 -32.74 -11.50
N ALA A 77 7.45 -33.55 -10.52
CA ALA A 77 8.13 -34.82 -10.25
C ALA A 77 8.05 -35.76 -11.44
N ALA A 78 6.88 -35.90 -12.06
CA ALA A 78 6.68 -36.72 -13.27
C ALA A 78 7.45 -36.20 -14.48
N ALA A 79 7.70 -34.88 -14.56
CA ALA A 79 8.47 -34.25 -15.65
C ALA A 79 9.99 -34.25 -15.42
N GLY A 80 10.48 -34.76 -14.28
CA GLY A 80 11.90 -34.76 -13.95
C GLY A 80 12.50 -33.36 -13.74
N THR A 81 11.67 -32.36 -13.45
CA THR A 81 12.04 -30.92 -13.45
C THR A 81 12.44 -30.36 -12.09
N PHE A 82 12.70 -31.20 -11.06
CA PHE A 82 13.25 -30.69 -9.81
C PHE A 82 14.74 -30.34 -10.00
N SER A 83 15.05 -29.06 -9.84
CA SER A 83 16.44 -28.61 -9.77
C SER A 83 17.17 -29.31 -8.62
N THR A 84 18.36 -29.84 -8.88
CA THR A 84 19.26 -30.37 -7.85
C THR A 84 20.09 -29.26 -7.20
N GLU A 85 19.90 -28.01 -7.64
CA GLU A 85 20.65 -26.85 -7.20
C GLU A 85 20.49 -26.62 -5.69
N ASN A 86 21.61 -26.44 -5.01
CA ASN A 86 21.64 -26.12 -3.60
C ASN A 86 21.44 -24.61 -3.43
N VAL A 87 20.20 -24.19 -3.19
CA VAL A 87 19.84 -22.78 -3.00
C VAL A 87 20.06 -22.39 -1.55
N THR A 88 20.88 -21.36 -1.34
CA THR A 88 21.08 -20.75 -0.01
C THR A 88 19.98 -19.73 0.31
N VAL A 89 19.92 -19.29 1.57
CA VAL A 89 19.04 -18.20 2.00
C VAL A 89 19.37 -16.91 1.23
N ALA A 90 20.65 -16.64 1.03
CA ALA A 90 21.12 -15.47 0.29
C ALA A 90 20.63 -15.49 -1.16
N ASP A 91 20.71 -16.64 -1.84
CA ASP A 91 20.21 -16.80 -3.21
C ASP A 91 18.69 -16.57 -3.30
N ALA A 92 17.93 -17.14 -2.36
CA ALA A 92 16.48 -16.97 -2.32
C ALA A 92 16.07 -15.51 -2.07
N LEU A 93 16.80 -14.79 -1.22
CA LEU A 93 16.59 -13.37 -0.96
C LEU A 93 17.00 -12.52 -2.17
N ALA A 94 18.15 -12.81 -2.80
CA ALA A 94 18.62 -12.12 -4.00
C ALA A 94 17.63 -12.29 -5.16
N LEU A 95 17.13 -13.50 -5.39
CA LEU A 95 16.10 -13.80 -6.36
C LEU A 95 14.83 -12.98 -6.11
N THR A 96 14.40 -12.90 -4.85
CA THR A 96 13.19 -12.16 -4.47
C THR A 96 13.40 -10.65 -4.62
N ARG A 97 14.60 -10.14 -4.29
CA ARG A 97 15.01 -8.75 -4.53
C ARG A 97 14.94 -8.42 -6.02
N GLN A 98 15.57 -9.23 -6.86
CA GLN A 98 15.54 -9.07 -8.31
C GLN A 98 14.12 -9.06 -8.86
N TRP A 99 13.24 -9.93 -8.37
CA TRP A 99 11.84 -9.97 -8.78
C TRP A 99 11.09 -8.68 -8.42
N TYR A 100 11.32 -8.10 -7.23
CA TYR A 100 10.71 -6.81 -6.88
C TYR A 100 11.28 -5.67 -7.72
N GLU A 101 12.56 -5.68 -8.03
CA GLU A 101 13.27 -4.63 -8.76
C GLU A 101 13.00 -4.67 -10.29
N SER A 102 12.74 -5.85 -10.84
CA SER A 102 12.39 -6.01 -12.26
C SER A 102 10.99 -5.48 -12.63
N ARG A 103 10.16 -5.18 -11.63
CA ARG A 103 8.82 -4.63 -11.89
C ARG A 103 8.92 -3.13 -12.23
N PRO A 104 8.25 -2.68 -13.30
CA PRO A 104 8.32 -1.29 -13.71
C PRO A 104 7.73 -0.35 -12.63
N LEU A 105 8.27 0.86 -12.54
CA LEU A 105 7.79 1.88 -11.59
C LEU A 105 6.36 2.35 -11.89
N SER A 106 5.82 2.08 -13.08
CA SER A 106 4.40 2.26 -13.40
C SER A 106 3.49 1.34 -12.58
N GLU A 107 3.98 0.16 -12.18
CA GLU A 107 3.24 -0.83 -11.39
C GLU A 107 3.50 -0.75 -9.90
N GLN A 108 4.62 -0.15 -9.47
CA GLN A 108 4.99 -0.04 -8.06
C GLN A 108 5.56 1.33 -7.71
N LYS A 109 5.27 1.82 -6.50
CA LYS A 109 5.86 3.06 -5.99
C LYS A 109 7.26 2.82 -5.43
N LYS A 110 8.16 3.81 -5.58
CA LYS A 110 9.51 3.79 -4.97
C LYS A 110 9.47 3.46 -3.47
N SER A 111 8.50 4.04 -2.73
CA SER A 111 8.32 3.77 -1.30
C SER A 111 7.96 2.31 -0.99
N SER A 112 7.16 1.67 -1.84
CA SER A 112 6.82 0.25 -1.70
C SER A 112 8.04 -0.63 -1.96
N LEU A 113 8.84 -0.29 -2.96
CA LEU A 113 10.10 -1.00 -3.24
C LEU A 113 11.10 -0.86 -2.08
N MET A 114 11.27 0.36 -1.53
CA MET A 114 12.11 0.58 -0.34
C MET A 114 11.63 -0.24 0.86
N TYR A 115 10.32 -0.28 1.10
CA TYR A 115 9.75 -1.11 2.16
C TYR A 115 10.05 -2.60 1.95
N ARG A 116 9.95 -3.10 0.71
CA ARG A 116 10.29 -4.50 0.37
C ARG A 116 11.77 -4.81 0.61
N ARG A 117 12.66 -3.89 0.22
CA ARG A 117 14.10 -4.00 0.51
C ARG A 117 14.36 -4.11 2.02
N GLN A 118 13.76 -3.23 2.82
CA GLN A 118 13.88 -3.28 4.28
C GLN A 118 13.34 -4.59 4.89
N ILE A 119 12.26 -5.16 4.33
CA ILE A 119 11.78 -6.48 4.76
C ILE A 119 12.81 -7.56 4.42
N LEU A 120 13.37 -7.57 3.22
CA LEU A 120 14.40 -8.54 2.83
C LEU A 120 15.65 -8.45 3.74
N ASP A 121 16.08 -7.24 4.12
CA ASP A 121 17.20 -7.04 5.03
C ASP A 121 16.91 -7.58 6.45
N VAL A 122 15.65 -7.46 6.91
CA VAL A 122 15.22 -8.10 8.17
C VAL A 122 15.19 -9.62 8.03
N LEU A 123 14.66 -10.14 6.93
CA LEU A 123 14.60 -11.58 6.68
C LEU A 123 15.99 -12.21 6.59
N ALA A 124 16.97 -11.51 5.99
CA ALA A 124 18.36 -11.97 5.95
C ALA A 124 18.95 -12.24 7.36
N LYS A 125 18.51 -11.45 8.35
CA LYS A 125 18.99 -11.56 9.76
C LYS A 125 18.16 -12.50 10.62
N THR A 126 16.96 -12.88 10.19
CA THR A 126 16.00 -13.58 11.06
C THR A 126 15.61 -14.95 10.57
N LEU A 127 15.69 -15.22 9.26
CA LEU A 127 15.36 -16.54 8.70
C LEU A 127 16.35 -17.61 9.15
N PRO A 128 15.91 -18.89 9.23
CA PRO A 128 16.81 -20.01 9.44
C PRO A 128 17.91 -20.03 8.36
N GLN A 129 19.15 -20.29 8.74
CA GLN A 129 20.30 -20.26 7.82
C GLN A 129 20.55 -21.56 7.06
N THR A 130 19.69 -22.57 7.26
CA THR A 130 19.68 -23.79 6.47
C THR A 130 19.11 -23.54 5.08
N SER A 131 19.35 -24.45 4.12
CA SER A 131 18.82 -24.29 2.76
C SER A 131 17.28 -24.18 2.76
N PRO A 132 16.69 -23.19 2.07
CA PRO A 132 15.23 -23.06 1.96
C PRO A 132 14.53 -24.29 1.39
N ARG A 133 15.28 -25.15 0.69
CA ARG A 133 14.79 -26.45 0.20
C ARG A 133 14.40 -27.40 1.33
N GLN A 134 15.10 -27.34 2.47
CA GLN A 134 14.90 -28.21 3.63
C GLN A 134 13.85 -27.69 4.61
N TRP A 135 13.40 -26.45 4.48
CA TRP A 135 12.48 -25.86 5.44
C TRP A 135 11.12 -26.57 5.40
N THR A 136 10.72 -27.06 6.55
CA THR A 136 9.41 -27.65 6.80
C THR A 136 8.42 -26.59 7.29
N HIS A 137 7.15 -26.96 7.41
CA HIS A 137 6.16 -26.11 8.08
C HIS A 137 6.60 -25.76 9.51
N GLU A 138 7.12 -26.75 10.25
CA GLU A 138 7.60 -26.60 11.61
C GLU A 138 8.78 -25.61 11.69
N THR A 139 9.74 -25.68 10.76
CA THR A 139 10.87 -24.75 10.69
C THR A 139 10.37 -23.32 10.54
N ILE A 140 9.41 -23.07 9.65
CA ILE A 140 8.89 -21.71 9.40
C ILE A 140 7.94 -21.27 10.52
N GLU A 141 7.17 -22.16 11.12
CA GLU A 141 6.34 -21.85 12.29
C GLU A 141 7.23 -21.49 13.50
N THR A 142 8.31 -22.23 13.77
CA THR A 142 9.28 -21.92 14.83
C THR A 142 9.91 -20.54 14.62
N TRP A 143 10.34 -20.22 13.39
CA TRP A 143 10.81 -18.88 13.04
C TRP A 143 9.73 -17.82 13.29
N TRP A 144 8.49 -18.06 12.84
CA TRP A 144 7.38 -17.14 12.98
C TRP A 144 7.01 -16.84 14.44
N GLN A 145 7.15 -17.85 15.32
CA GLN A 145 6.89 -17.74 16.74
C GLN A 145 8.09 -17.23 17.56
N SER A 146 9.26 -17.11 16.94
CA SER A 146 10.48 -16.71 17.63
C SER A 146 10.39 -15.30 18.24
N PRO A 147 11.09 -15.04 19.37
CA PRO A 147 11.13 -13.71 19.99
C PRO A 147 11.65 -12.64 19.05
N ILE A 148 12.60 -12.97 18.17
CA ILE A 148 13.18 -12.03 17.20
C ILE A 148 12.14 -11.55 16.17
N VAL A 149 11.17 -12.38 15.79
CA VAL A 149 10.08 -12.00 14.89
C VAL A 149 8.95 -11.33 15.67
N LYS A 150 8.65 -11.79 16.88
CA LYS A 150 7.56 -11.24 17.72
C LYS A 150 7.78 -9.79 18.16
N ARG A 151 9.03 -9.31 18.22
CA ARG A 151 9.31 -7.90 18.55
C ARG A 151 8.83 -6.91 17.50
N TYR A 152 8.56 -7.36 16.27
CA TYR A 152 8.05 -6.48 15.23
C TYR A 152 6.53 -6.28 15.34
N SER A 153 6.04 -5.12 14.88
CA SER A 153 4.60 -4.83 14.85
C SER A 153 3.84 -5.85 14.00
N ALA A 154 2.55 -6.05 14.29
CA ALA A 154 1.69 -6.96 13.53
C ALA A 154 1.73 -6.69 12.01
N THR A 155 1.69 -5.41 11.60
CA THR A 155 1.80 -5.00 10.20
C THR A 155 3.16 -5.40 9.59
N ARG A 156 4.26 -5.19 10.32
CA ARG A 156 5.60 -5.55 9.85
C ARG A 156 5.75 -7.07 9.73
N ARG A 157 5.27 -7.81 10.72
CA ARG A 157 5.25 -9.29 10.69
C ARG A 157 4.47 -9.81 9.49
N ASN A 158 3.28 -9.28 9.23
CA ASN A 158 2.49 -9.68 8.07
C ASN A 158 3.24 -9.38 6.76
N GLY A 159 3.95 -8.25 6.67
CA GLY A 159 4.82 -7.95 5.52
C GLY A 159 5.98 -8.94 5.36
N MET A 160 6.58 -9.41 6.47
CA MET A 160 7.59 -10.45 6.47
C MET A 160 7.02 -11.78 5.95
N LEU A 161 5.86 -12.19 6.44
CA LEU A 161 5.18 -13.42 5.99
C LEU A 161 4.83 -13.36 4.49
N ASP A 162 4.35 -12.22 4.00
CA ASP A 162 4.05 -12.05 2.57
C ASP A 162 5.31 -12.18 1.72
N THR A 163 6.43 -11.66 2.21
CA THR A 163 7.71 -11.77 1.50
C THR A 163 8.26 -13.20 1.53
N VAL A 164 8.12 -13.92 2.66
CA VAL A 164 8.48 -15.35 2.76
C VAL A 164 7.64 -16.19 1.79
N ARG A 165 6.35 -15.95 1.70
CA ARG A 165 5.48 -16.61 0.71
C ARG A 165 5.94 -16.32 -0.72
N LYS A 166 6.39 -15.09 -0.98
CA LYS A 166 6.94 -14.75 -2.29
C LYS A 166 8.24 -15.49 -2.59
N ILE A 167 9.11 -15.68 -1.60
CA ILE A 167 10.31 -16.52 -1.73
C ILE A 167 9.90 -17.93 -2.17
N PHE A 168 8.94 -18.55 -1.47
CA PHE A 168 8.49 -19.89 -1.83
C PHE A 168 7.82 -19.97 -3.19
N ASP A 169 7.00 -18.96 -3.55
CA ASP A 169 6.43 -18.88 -4.90
C ASP A 169 7.53 -18.93 -5.97
N LEU A 170 8.62 -18.17 -5.80
CA LEU A 170 9.71 -18.12 -6.76
C LEU A 170 10.54 -19.42 -6.78
N LEU A 171 10.74 -20.05 -5.61
CA LEU A 171 11.44 -21.33 -5.53
C LEU A 171 10.61 -22.46 -6.15
N ILE A 172 9.29 -22.42 -6.01
CA ILE A 172 8.38 -23.37 -6.64
C ILE A 172 8.40 -23.19 -8.17
N ASP A 173 8.37 -21.93 -8.65
CA ASP A 173 8.44 -21.64 -10.09
C ASP A 173 9.73 -22.12 -10.73
N ARG A 174 10.85 -22.10 -10.00
CA ARG A 174 12.15 -22.63 -10.44
C ARG A 174 12.28 -24.15 -10.27
N GLY A 175 11.28 -24.82 -9.73
CA GLY A 175 11.35 -26.26 -9.47
C GLY A 175 12.30 -26.65 -8.33
N VAL A 176 12.75 -25.70 -7.51
CA VAL A 176 13.57 -25.98 -6.31
C VAL A 176 12.75 -26.65 -5.21
N ARG A 177 11.48 -26.30 -5.12
CA ARG A 177 10.52 -26.85 -4.15
C ARG A 177 9.20 -27.21 -4.80
N ALA A 178 8.48 -28.13 -4.13
CA ALA A 178 7.14 -28.54 -4.56
C ALA A 178 6.02 -27.73 -3.91
N ASN A 179 6.23 -27.21 -2.70
CA ASN A 179 5.18 -26.58 -1.90
C ASN A 179 5.71 -25.38 -1.09
N ASP A 180 4.77 -24.57 -0.59
CA ASP A 180 5.03 -23.48 0.34
C ASP A 180 4.79 -23.94 1.79
N PRO A 181 5.83 -24.09 2.62
CA PRO A 181 5.69 -24.47 4.01
C PRO A 181 5.04 -23.40 4.88
N SER A 182 4.99 -22.15 4.42
CA SER A 182 4.34 -21.06 5.15
C SER A 182 2.82 -20.93 4.89
N ALA A 183 2.27 -21.75 3.98
CA ALA A 183 0.88 -21.64 3.53
C ALA A 183 -0.16 -21.68 4.67
N ARG A 184 0.09 -22.47 5.71
CA ARG A 184 -0.81 -22.62 6.88
C ARG A 184 -0.62 -21.56 7.95
N ILE A 185 0.46 -20.77 7.91
CA ILE A 185 0.75 -19.75 8.91
C ILE A 185 -0.30 -18.63 8.80
N LYS A 186 -0.94 -18.32 9.91
CA LYS A 186 -1.94 -17.26 9.97
C LYS A 186 -1.28 -15.89 10.13
N ARG A 187 -1.84 -14.89 9.48
CA ARG A 187 -1.47 -13.49 9.72
C ARG A 187 -1.84 -13.06 11.13
N VAL A 188 -1.03 -12.17 11.69
CA VAL A 188 -1.35 -11.52 12.97
C VAL A 188 -2.47 -10.51 12.74
N ARG A 189 -3.47 -10.51 13.64
CA ARG A 189 -4.52 -9.49 13.62
C ARG A 189 -3.91 -8.12 13.89
N VAL A 190 -4.14 -7.19 12.98
CA VAL A 190 -3.76 -5.77 13.17
C VAL A 190 -4.89 -5.07 13.89
N ILE A 191 -4.62 -4.60 15.09
CA ILE A 191 -5.58 -3.76 15.85
C ILE A 191 -5.35 -2.32 15.39
N VAL A 192 -6.33 -1.76 14.70
CA VAL A 192 -6.34 -0.34 14.32
C VAL A 192 -6.87 0.44 15.51
N LYS A 193 -6.01 1.25 16.13
CA LYS A 193 -6.43 2.22 17.16
C LYS A 193 -7.01 3.44 16.46
N ALA A 194 -8.06 4.01 17.02
CA ALA A 194 -8.54 5.32 16.59
C ALA A 194 -7.38 6.34 16.70
N PRO A 195 -7.18 7.18 15.69
CA PRO A 195 -6.12 8.20 15.76
C PRO A 195 -6.47 9.20 16.87
N SER A 196 -5.50 9.49 17.73
CA SER A 196 -5.60 10.64 18.64
C SER A 196 -5.43 11.90 17.79
N VAL A 197 -6.46 12.71 17.68
CA VAL A 197 -6.47 13.95 16.91
C VAL A 197 -6.24 15.10 17.89
N PRO A 198 -5.30 16.05 17.60
CA PRO A 198 -5.12 17.22 18.47
C PRO A 198 -6.39 18.08 18.48
N GLY A 199 -6.70 18.71 19.62
CA GLY A 199 -7.70 19.74 19.68
C GLY A 199 -7.31 20.99 18.89
N ARG A 200 -8.27 21.86 18.55
CA ARG A 200 -7.98 23.11 17.84
C ARG A 200 -6.98 23.98 18.60
N GLY A 201 -7.18 24.19 19.89
CA GLY A 201 -6.24 24.95 20.74
C GLY A 201 -4.87 24.31 20.88
N ASP A 202 -4.77 22.97 20.80
CA ASP A 202 -3.48 22.27 20.77
C ASP A 202 -2.71 22.55 19.48
N LEU A 203 -3.41 22.55 18.33
CA LEU A 203 -2.83 22.90 17.05
C LEU A 203 -2.30 24.33 17.05
N GLU A 204 -3.09 25.28 17.54
CA GLU A 204 -2.71 26.70 17.62
C GLU A 204 -1.48 26.91 18.49
N ARG A 205 -1.42 26.29 19.66
CA ARG A 205 -0.23 26.33 20.54
C ARG A 205 1.01 25.77 19.86
N VAL A 206 0.88 24.64 19.17
CA VAL A 206 1.98 24.01 18.45
C VAL A 206 2.46 24.86 17.25
N LEU A 207 1.53 25.47 16.52
CA LEU A 207 1.87 26.39 15.40
C LEU A 207 2.62 27.62 15.89
N ALA A 208 2.13 28.25 16.99
CA ALA A 208 2.80 29.41 17.59
C ALA A 208 4.18 29.04 18.12
N ASP A 209 4.33 27.90 18.79
CA ASP A 209 5.62 27.44 19.30
C ASP A 209 6.62 27.14 18.17
N ILE A 210 6.18 26.52 17.08
CA ILE A 210 7.06 26.28 15.92
C ILE A 210 7.50 27.61 15.31
N ALA A 211 6.58 28.54 15.09
CA ALA A 211 6.87 29.83 14.49
C ALA A 211 7.83 30.71 15.34
N ALA A 212 7.76 30.55 16.67
CA ALA A 212 8.61 31.29 17.61
C ALA A 212 10.05 30.75 17.71
N GLN A 213 10.38 29.64 17.04
CA GLN A 213 11.74 29.09 17.10
C GLN A 213 12.71 29.93 16.25
N ASN A 214 13.90 30.17 16.77
CA ASN A 214 14.99 30.79 16.03
C ASN A 214 15.67 29.77 15.09
N SER A 215 15.03 29.52 13.94
CA SER A 215 15.47 28.57 12.93
C SER A 215 15.01 28.99 11.56
N ASP A 216 15.87 28.88 10.56
CA ASP A 216 15.57 29.19 9.16
C ASP A 216 14.35 28.43 8.61
N TYR A 217 14.04 27.28 9.22
CA TYR A 217 12.92 26.44 8.83
C TYR A 217 11.66 26.63 9.71
N ALA A 218 11.71 27.49 10.72
CA ALA A 218 10.59 27.62 11.68
C ALA A 218 9.31 28.09 11.00
N THR A 219 9.39 29.17 10.26
CA THR A 219 8.26 29.74 9.53
C THR A 219 7.69 28.77 8.51
N GLU A 220 8.54 28.17 7.65
CA GLU A 220 8.10 27.21 6.66
C GLU A 220 7.49 25.95 7.31
N SER A 221 8.07 25.48 8.43
CA SER A 221 7.52 24.35 9.20
C SER A 221 6.13 24.66 9.74
N SER A 222 5.93 25.83 10.33
CA SER A 222 4.63 26.28 10.84
C SER A 222 3.61 26.39 9.71
N HIS A 223 3.97 27.01 8.60
CA HIS A 223 3.12 27.11 7.42
C HIS A 223 2.74 25.75 6.84
N MET A 224 3.70 24.81 6.75
CA MET A 224 3.41 23.47 6.25
C MET A 224 2.50 22.68 7.18
N VAL A 225 2.64 22.83 8.51
CA VAL A 225 1.75 22.22 9.50
C VAL A 225 0.33 22.76 9.34
N ALA A 226 0.17 24.08 9.25
CA ALA A 226 -1.12 24.74 9.04
C ALA A 226 -1.76 24.30 7.70
N PHE A 227 -0.99 24.30 6.62
CA PHE A 227 -1.45 23.86 5.30
C PHE A 227 -1.98 22.42 5.33
N LEU A 228 -1.26 21.51 5.98
CA LEU A 228 -1.70 20.11 6.13
C LEU A 228 -2.98 19.98 6.96
N ALA A 229 -3.11 20.80 8.02
CA ALA A 229 -4.30 20.83 8.87
C ALA A 229 -5.53 21.38 8.14
N TYR A 230 -5.35 22.38 7.28
CA TYR A 230 -6.45 23.09 6.60
C TYR A 230 -6.82 22.50 5.23
N SER A 231 -5.95 21.67 4.63
CA SER A 231 -6.21 21.01 3.34
C SER A 231 -6.53 19.54 3.44
N GLY A 232 -6.16 18.87 4.55
CA GLY A 232 -6.24 17.42 4.66
C GLY A 232 -5.33 16.67 3.69
N CYS A 233 -4.39 17.35 3.03
CA CYS A 233 -3.45 16.72 2.10
C CYS A 233 -2.52 15.73 2.80
N ARG A 234 -2.08 14.71 2.07
CA ARG A 234 -0.94 13.91 2.52
C ARG A 234 0.34 14.71 2.38
N ILE A 235 1.27 14.54 3.31
CA ILE A 235 2.56 15.27 3.25
C ILE A 235 3.28 15.10 1.91
N GLY A 236 3.24 13.90 1.32
CA GLY A 236 3.82 13.65 -0.01
C GLY A 236 3.11 14.38 -1.14
N GLU A 237 1.86 14.76 -0.97
CA GLU A 237 1.08 15.56 -1.92
C GLU A 237 1.38 17.04 -1.72
N ALA A 238 1.34 17.53 -0.49
CA ALA A 238 1.61 18.94 -0.15
C ALA A 238 2.98 19.44 -0.66
N ARG A 239 3.99 18.58 -0.63
CA ARG A 239 5.35 18.86 -1.17
C ARG A 239 5.39 19.15 -2.68
N HIS A 240 4.37 18.79 -3.41
CA HIS A 240 4.30 18.93 -4.87
C HIS A 240 3.23 19.95 -5.30
N VAL A 241 2.59 20.60 -4.33
CA VAL A 241 1.68 21.71 -4.63
C VAL A 241 2.51 22.90 -5.07
N LYS A 242 2.11 23.49 -6.18
CA LYS A 242 2.72 24.69 -6.73
C LYS A 242 1.78 25.88 -6.56
N TRP A 243 2.34 27.09 -6.62
CA TRP A 243 1.54 28.29 -6.59
C TRP A 243 0.55 28.37 -7.76
N GLU A 244 0.92 27.80 -8.90
CA GLU A 244 0.06 27.68 -10.09
C GLU A 244 -1.12 26.72 -9.91
N ASP A 245 -1.04 25.81 -8.92
CA ASP A 245 -2.12 24.89 -8.56
C ASP A 245 -3.19 25.55 -7.66
N ILE A 246 -2.97 26.81 -7.22
CA ILE A 246 -3.80 27.52 -6.25
C ILE A 246 -4.55 28.64 -6.95
N THR A 247 -5.88 28.51 -6.99
CA THR A 247 -6.80 29.57 -7.41
C THR A 247 -7.35 30.32 -6.20
N ASN A 248 -8.28 31.27 -6.41
CA ASN A 248 -8.96 31.96 -5.30
C ASN A 248 -9.90 31.04 -4.51
N GLU A 249 -10.32 29.91 -5.08
CA GLU A 249 -11.34 29.04 -4.51
C GLU A 249 -10.84 27.64 -4.16
N THR A 250 -9.84 27.14 -4.90
CA THR A 250 -9.42 25.74 -4.78
C THR A 250 -7.91 25.55 -4.87
N ILE A 251 -7.44 24.48 -4.25
CA ILE A 251 -6.09 23.94 -4.40
C ILE A 251 -6.19 22.63 -5.19
N THR A 252 -5.49 22.57 -6.32
CA THR A 252 -5.41 21.35 -7.15
C THR A 252 -4.30 20.42 -6.64
N ILE A 253 -4.65 19.21 -6.26
CA ILE A 253 -3.70 18.21 -5.75
C ILE A 253 -3.42 17.18 -6.83
N THR A 254 -2.26 17.28 -7.45
CA THR A 254 -1.78 16.39 -8.53
C THR A 254 -0.87 15.28 -8.00
N GLY A 255 -0.18 15.52 -6.86
CA GLY A 255 0.83 14.63 -6.32
C GLY A 255 2.16 14.64 -7.10
N GLY A 256 2.38 15.62 -7.98
CA GLY A 256 3.56 15.80 -8.80
C GLY A 256 3.79 14.64 -9.79
N THR A 257 5.03 14.46 -10.23
CA THR A 257 5.41 13.41 -11.21
C THR A 257 5.13 11.98 -10.73
N SER A 258 5.11 11.75 -9.40
CA SER A 258 4.77 10.45 -8.81
C SER A 258 3.26 10.22 -8.68
N GLY A 259 2.45 11.25 -8.96
CA GLY A 259 1.01 11.26 -8.77
C GLY A 259 0.56 11.12 -7.32
N THR A 260 -0.73 11.26 -7.07
CA THR A 260 -1.33 10.98 -5.76
C THR A 260 -1.24 9.48 -5.44
N LYS A 261 -1.46 9.09 -4.17
CA LYS A 261 -1.51 7.67 -3.78
C LYS A 261 -2.51 6.88 -4.64
N ASN A 262 -3.58 7.52 -5.06
CA ASN A 262 -4.68 6.94 -5.84
C ASN A 262 -4.60 7.25 -7.34
N ARG A 263 -3.58 8.02 -7.80
CA ARG A 263 -3.41 8.49 -9.19
C ARG A 263 -4.57 9.36 -9.69
N GLU A 264 -5.27 10.05 -8.79
CA GLU A 264 -6.39 10.93 -9.11
C GLU A 264 -6.04 12.37 -8.74
N ILE A 265 -6.35 13.29 -9.64
CA ILE A 265 -6.31 14.72 -9.36
C ILE A 265 -7.58 15.07 -8.59
N ARG A 266 -7.47 15.95 -7.60
CA ARG A 266 -8.61 16.45 -6.86
C ARG A 266 -8.44 17.93 -6.53
N HIS A 267 -9.57 18.60 -6.33
CA HIS A 267 -9.66 19.98 -5.93
C HIS A 267 -10.12 20.05 -4.47
N VAL A 268 -9.35 20.72 -3.63
CA VAL A 268 -9.68 21.00 -2.23
C VAL A 268 -10.11 22.45 -2.13
N PRO A 269 -11.31 22.77 -1.62
CA PRO A 269 -11.74 24.15 -1.48
C PRO A 269 -10.89 24.89 -0.46
N ILE A 270 -10.68 26.18 -0.70
CA ILE A 270 -9.97 27.07 0.22
C ILE A 270 -10.95 27.55 1.28
N ILE A 271 -10.82 27.01 2.49
CA ILE A 271 -11.53 27.50 3.67
C ILE A 271 -10.84 28.73 4.23
N GLU A 272 -11.54 29.52 5.05
CA GLU A 272 -11.04 30.80 5.54
C GLU A 272 -9.65 30.74 6.21
N PRO A 273 -9.37 29.79 7.14
CA PRO A 273 -8.02 29.67 7.72
C PRO A 273 -6.93 29.36 6.69
N MET A 274 -7.28 28.68 5.58
CA MET A 274 -6.35 28.42 4.48
C MET A 274 -6.10 29.70 3.67
N ARG A 275 -7.13 30.49 3.42
CA ARG A 275 -7.01 31.78 2.72
C ARG A 275 -6.04 32.71 3.44
N GLU A 276 -6.24 32.93 4.72
CA GLU A 276 -5.35 33.73 5.57
C GLU A 276 -3.91 33.20 5.58
N LEU A 277 -3.74 31.87 5.58
CA LEU A 277 -2.40 31.27 5.50
C LEU A 277 -1.73 31.57 4.17
N LEU A 278 -2.44 31.39 3.06
CA LEU A 278 -1.91 31.61 1.71
C LEU A 278 -1.57 33.09 1.47
N GLU A 279 -2.36 34.02 1.97
CA GLU A 279 -2.09 35.45 1.91
C GLU A 279 -0.80 35.82 2.65
N ARG A 280 -0.59 35.26 3.84
CA ARG A 280 0.67 35.45 4.60
C ARG A 280 1.90 34.82 3.93
N MET A 281 1.72 33.76 3.17
CA MET A 281 2.80 33.04 2.51
C MET A 281 3.15 33.62 1.14
N ARG A 282 2.18 34.23 0.46
CA ARG A 282 2.34 34.67 -0.93
C ARG A 282 3.17 35.96 -0.96
N TYR A 283 4.12 35.98 -1.87
CA TYR A 283 4.95 37.15 -2.20
C TYR A 283 4.85 37.45 -3.69
N ASP A 284 5.22 38.63 -4.09
CA ASP A 284 5.20 39.03 -5.50
C ASP A 284 6.12 38.17 -6.34
N GLY A 285 5.58 37.59 -7.42
CA GLY A 285 6.30 36.63 -8.26
C GLY A 285 6.40 35.21 -7.71
N ALA A 286 5.59 34.83 -6.69
CA ALA A 286 5.55 33.50 -6.18
C ALA A 286 5.20 32.47 -7.26
N ALA A 287 6.12 31.54 -7.55
CA ALA A 287 6.00 30.51 -8.56
C ALA A 287 6.67 29.21 -8.12
N GLY A 288 6.30 28.10 -8.74
CA GLY A 288 6.84 26.78 -8.42
C GLY A 288 6.30 26.22 -7.11
N ASN A 289 7.06 25.35 -6.45
CA ASN A 289 6.60 24.65 -5.24
C ASN A 289 6.33 25.60 -4.07
N VAL A 290 5.18 25.44 -3.42
CA VAL A 290 4.79 26.20 -2.22
C VAL A 290 5.73 25.92 -1.05
N PHE A 291 6.23 24.66 -0.95
CA PHE A 291 7.14 24.23 0.11
C PHE A 291 8.42 23.65 -0.48
N THR A 292 9.55 24.03 0.13
CA THR A 292 10.89 23.50 -0.18
C THR A 292 11.27 22.38 0.78
N MET A 293 10.75 22.41 2.00
CA MET A 293 11.06 21.43 3.04
C MET A 293 10.45 20.07 2.78
N HIS A 294 11.12 19.04 3.30
CA HIS A 294 10.67 17.65 3.10
C HIS A 294 9.57 17.22 4.07
N SER A 295 9.64 17.65 5.34
CA SER A 295 8.68 17.22 6.36
C SER A 295 8.83 18.02 7.65
N PRO A 296 7.73 18.52 8.24
CA PRO A 296 7.73 19.22 9.51
C PRO A 296 7.69 18.24 10.73
N ARG A 297 7.96 16.94 10.53
CA ARG A 297 7.78 15.91 11.57
C ARG A 297 8.56 16.22 12.86
N PHE A 298 9.81 16.65 12.73
CA PHE A 298 10.64 16.97 13.89
C PHE A 298 10.18 18.27 14.58
N ALA A 299 9.76 19.27 13.80
CA ALA A 299 9.19 20.49 14.34
C ALA A 299 7.93 20.19 15.17
N ILE A 300 7.01 19.41 14.63
CA ILE A 300 5.81 18.96 15.35
C ILE A 300 6.18 18.22 16.64
N ALA A 301 7.07 17.21 16.56
CA ALA A 301 7.39 16.38 17.71
C ALA A 301 8.03 17.21 18.85
N ASN A 302 8.94 18.13 18.52
CA ASN A 302 9.58 19.02 19.47
C ASN A 302 8.61 20.02 20.08
N ALA A 303 7.74 20.63 19.26
CA ALA A 303 6.72 21.57 19.72
C ALA A 303 5.69 20.89 20.64
N CYS A 304 5.19 19.69 20.28
CA CYS A 304 4.31 18.92 21.15
C CYS A 304 4.93 18.69 22.54
N LYS A 305 6.24 18.35 22.56
CA LYS A 305 6.95 18.16 23.83
C LYS A 305 7.04 19.46 24.65
N ARG A 306 7.37 20.60 24.01
CA ARG A 306 7.48 21.89 24.70
C ARG A 306 6.13 22.41 25.21
N CYS A 307 5.09 22.24 24.39
CA CYS A 307 3.73 22.67 24.73
C CYS A 307 2.96 21.71 25.67
N GLY A 308 3.53 20.54 26.02
CA GLY A 308 2.81 19.53 26.79
C GLY A 308 1.60 18.94 26.06
N VAL A 309 1.62 18.95 24.72
CA VAL A 309 0.55 18.40 23.87
C VAL A 309 0.84 16.94 23.54
N ALA A 310 -0.20 16.10 23.48
CA ALA A 310 -0.08 14.71 23.07
C ALA A 310 0.59 14.63 21.67
N PRO A 311 1.59 13.76 21.48
CA PRO A 311 2.32 13.68 20.21
C PRO A 311 1.41 13.35 19.02
N PHE A 312 1.51 14.12 17.95
CA PHE A 312 0.84 13.87 16.70
C PHE A 312 1.79 13.94 15.50
N THR A 313 1.32 13.55 14.34
CA THR A 313 2.12 13.43 13.11
C THR A 313 1.46 14.22 11.97
N PRO A 314 2.19 14.49 10.86
CA PRO A 314 1.56 15.08 9.68
C PRO A 314 0.33 14.32 9.17
N HIS A 315 0.28 13.00 9.36
CA HIS A 315 -0.90 12.22 8.97
C HIS A 315 -2.09 12.46 9.89
N THR A 316 -1.84 12.74 11.17
CA THR A 316 -2.88 13.07 12.14
C THR A 316 -3.55 14.41 11.82
N LEU A 317 -2.83 15.38 11.20
CA LEU A 317 -3.43 16.65 10.76
C LEU A 317 -4.51 16.43 9.67
N ARG A 318 -4.31 15.44 8.81
CA ARG A 318 -5.36 15.06 7.86
C ARG A 318 -6.58 14.44 8.56
N HIS A 319 -6.37 13.69 9.65
CA HIS A 319 -7.48 13.22 10.47
C HIS A 319 -8.20 14.40 11.13
N LEU A 320 -7.46 15.41 11.62
CA LEU A 320 -8.03 16.64 12.16
C LEU A 320 -8.90 17.35 11.11
N PHE A 321 -8.41 17.53 9.89
CA PHE A 321 -9.20 18.12 8.80
C PHE A 321 -10.53 17.38 8.58
N VAL A 322 -10.47 16.05 8.47
CA VAL A 322 -11.67 15.23 8.28
C VAL A 322 -12.64 15.39 9.47
N THR A 323 -12.12 15.34 10.70
CA THR A 323 -12.92 15.53 11.92
C THR A 323 -13.61 16.88 11.90
N VAL A 324 -12.86 17.96 11.69
CA VAL A 324 -13.40 19.34 11.68
C VAL A 324 -14.46 19.52 10.59
N CYS A 325 -14.23 19.00 9.38
CA CYS A 325 -15.23 19.05 8.30
C CYS A 325 -16.53 18.34 8.69
N LEU A 326 -16.44 17.15 9.29
CA LEU A 326 -17.62 16.40 9.74
C LEU A 326 -18.36 17.11 10.87
N GLU A 327 -17.64 17.64 11.85
CA GLU A 327 -18.22 18.43 12.95
C GLU A 327 -18.88 19.70 12.45
N SER A 328 -18.36 20.29 11.36
CA SER A 328 -18.94 21.44 10.68
C SER A 328 -20.14 21.10 9.80
N GLY A 329 -20.55 19.83 9.72
CA GLY A 329 -21.73 19.39 8.98
C GLY A 329 -21.49 19.07 7.49
N VAL A 330 -20.24 19.00 7.04
CA VAL A 330 -19.93 18.59 5.67
C VAL A 330 -20.19 17.08 5.55
N ASP A 331 -20.88 16.66 4.48
CA ASP A 331 -21.23 15.28 4.25
C ASP A 331 -19.99 14.38 3.97
N ILE A 332 -20.10 13.10 4.33
CA ILE A 332 -19.00 12.13 4.20
C ILE A 332 -18.50 11.96 2.75
N PRO A 333 -19.36 11.85 1.72
CA PRO A 333 -18.90 11.80 0.32
C PRO A 333 -18.06 13.01 -0.08
N THR A 334 -18.45 14.21 0.32
CA THR A 334 -17.72 15.46 0.04
C THR A 334 -16.37 15.48 0.74
N VAL A 335 -16.32 15.19 2.04
CA VAL A 335 -15.05 15.07 2.80
C VAL A 335 -14.15 13.98 2.22
N SER A 336 -14.73 12.84 1.83
CA SER A 336 -14.01 11.74 1.20
C SER A 336 -13.32 12.18 -0.11
N ARG A 337 -14.02 12.96 -0.94
CA ARG A 337 -13.50 13.51 -2.20
C ARG A 337 -12.36 14.50 -1.94
N TRP A 338 -12.52 15.46 -1.02
CA TRP A 338 -11.47 16.41 -0.65
C TRP A 338 -10.24 15.72 -0.09
N ALA A 339 -10.45 14.74 0.78
CA ALA A 339 -9.37 13.93 1.32
C ALA A 339 -8.78 12.93 0.30
N GLY A 340 -9.45 12.60 -0.81
CA GLY A 340 -9.00 11.60 -1.80
C GLY A 340 -9.02 10.18 -1.24
N HIS A 341 -10.19 9.75 -0.74
CA HIS A 341 -10.47 8.36 -0.36
C HIS A 341 -11.28 7.70 -1.49
N LYS A 342 -10.81 6.54 -1.99
CA LYS A 342 -11.47 5.81 -3.10
C LYS A 342 -12.67 4.97 -2.68
N ASP A 343 -12.81 4.75 -1.39
CA ASP A 343 -13.82 3.87 -0.80
C ASP A 343 -15.17 4.56 -0.54
N GLY A 344 -15.40 5.72 -1.17
CA GLY A 344 -16.64 6.49 -1.02
C GLY A 344 -16.90 6.97 0.41
N GLY A 345 -15.89 6.94 1.29
CA GLY A 345 -16.02 7.36 2.69
C GLY A 345 -16.18 6.19 3.67
N ALA A 346 -16.14 4.93 3.23
CA ALA A 346 -16.23 3.77 4.12
C ALA A 346 -15.15 3.80 5.22
N LEU A 347 -13.93 4.23 4.89
CA LEU A 347 -12.85 4.42 5.87
C LEU A 347 -13.20 5.54 6.86
N ILE A 348 -13.74 6.66 6.38
CA ILE A 348 -14.19 7.77 7.22
C ILE A 348 -15.27 7.27 8.18
N MET A 349 -16.29 6.59 7.69
CA MET A 349 -17.35 6.01 8.56
C MET A 349 -16.80 5.06 9.61
N LYS A 350 -15.83 4.22 9.25
CA LYS A 350 -15.22 3.26 10.19
C LYS A 350 -14.38 3.94 11.27
N VAL A 351 -13.66 5.00 10.91
CA VAL A 351 -12.73 5.70 11.81
C VAL A 351 -13.46 6.75 12.66
N TYR A 352 -14.45 7.43 12.09
CA TYR A 352 -15.12 8.58 12.70
C TYR A 352 -16.60 8.33 13.04
N GLY A 353 -17.09 7.11 12.84
CA GLY A 353 -18.48 6.76 13.11
C GLY A 353 -18.94 6.96 14.57
N HIS A 354 -17.97 7.08 15.50
CA HIS A 354 -18.23 7.32 16.92
C HIS A 354 -18.45 8.81 17.27
N LEU A 355 -18.10 9.76 16.40
CA LEU A 355 -18.36 11.19 16.60
C LEU A 355 -19.83 11.57 16.38
N ARG A 356 -20.73 10.58 16.30
CA ARG A 356 -22.07 10.74 15.74
C ARG A 356 -23.14 11.21 16.69
N ASP A 357 -23.02 11.02 18.00
CA ASP A 357 -24.18 11.25 18.88
C ASP A 357 -24.52 12.74 19.00
N GLU A 358 -23.55 13.60 19.28
CA GLU A 358 -23.75 15.05 19.30
C GLU A 358 -24.06 15.61 17.91
N HIS A 359 -23.33 15.12 16.89
CA HIS A 359 -23.58 15.53 15.50
C HIS A 359 -24.95 15.05 15.01
N SER A 360 -25.39 13.84 15.35
CA SER A 360 -26.70 13.31 15.02
C SER A 360 -27.81 14.17 15.61
N GLN A 361 -27.69 14.59 16.88
CA GLN A 361 -28.64 15.49 17.52
C GLN A 361 -28.66 16.88 16.85
N ALA A 362 -27.49 17.40 16.46
CA ALA A 362 -27.41 18.67 15.75
C ALA A 362 -28.04 18.57 14.35
N GLN A 363 -27.86 17.46 13.65
CA GLN A 363 -28.51 17.25 12.34
C GLN A 363 -30.02 17.03 12.47
N ALA A 364 -30.50 16.33 13.50
CA ALA A 364 -31.93 16.15 13.73
C ALA A 364 -32.68 17.50 13.85
N LYS A 365 -32.04 18.52 14.41
CA LYS A 365 -32.62 19.88 14.52
C LYS A 365 -32.77 20.58 13.16
N ARG A 366 -32.12 20.08 12.09
CA ARG A 366 -32.21 20.64 10.73
C ARG A 366 -33.30 19.98 9.90
N VAL A 367 -33.83 18.84 10.32
CA VAL A 367 -34.93 18.15 9.62
C VAL A 367 -36.20 18.96 9.82
N ARG A 368 -36.81 19.38 8.70
CA ARG A 368 -38.08 20.10 8.67
C ARG A 368 -39.00 19.33 7.72
N PHE A 369 -40.24 19.17 8.12
CA PHE A 369 -41.30 18.61 7.29
C PHE A 369 -42.21 19.72 6.83
#